data_0c02b479af9a35f697fa89aa09107500
#
_entry.id   0c02b479af9a35f697fa89aa09107500
#
_cell.length_a   1.000
_cell.length_b   1.000
_cell.length_c   1.000
_cell.angle_alpha   90.00
_cell.angle_beta   90.00
_cell.angle_gamma   90.00
#
_symmetry.space_group_name_H-M   'P 1'
#
loop_
_entity.id
_entity.type
_entity.pdbx_description
1 polymer ?
#
loop_
_entity_poly.entity_id
_entity_poly.type
_entity_poly.pdbx_seq_one_letter_code
_entity_poly.pdbx_strand_id
1 'polypeptide(L)'
;LPEELNKELLIVTDTPDKRRIDGISPSGFKSVIKIDHHPFVEKFGMLELIDDTASSASQMIIELIFNTKLKLNKSIAEKLYIGVVSDTERFLHDYTTTKTFDLVSKLIKETNIDFTKLYLPLYLRPLREYRYLGYLLDNLVVTPNGLGYIKVDVDTLKKYNVDSSSAGNLINYLTNIDEVKVVVTCSIDLGNDCVKCSIRSRKIVINEIASHYNGGGHALASGARPKNFSEVDNMLQELDEACMKSID
;
A
#
# COMPACT_ATOMS: atom_id res chain seq x y z
N LEU A 1 7.18 24.28 -1.34
CA LEU A 1 6.32 24.98 -2.31
C LEU A 1 6.64 26.47 -2.25
N PRO A 2 6.71 27.20 -3.40
CA PRO A 2 6.88 28.64 -3.38
C PRO A 2 5.75 29.31 -2.59
N GLU A 3 6.08 30.25 -1.73
CA GLU A 3 5.11 31.00 -0.90
C GLU A 3 4.05 31.77 -1.68
N GLU A 4 4.29 31.97 -2.99
CA GLU A 4 3.46 32.79 -3.88
C GLU A 4 2.42 32.03 -4.71
N LEU A 5 2.28 30.71 -4.54
CA LEU A 5 1.18 29.99 -5.20
C LEU A 5 -0.14 30.46 -4.59
N ASN A 6 -0.94 31.13 -5.42
CA ASN A 6 -2.32 31.45 -5.10
C ASN A 6 -3.07 30.13 -4.88
N LYS A 7 -3.16 29.71 -3.63
CA LYS A 7 -3.63 28.38 -3.20
C LYS A 7 -5.14 28.28 -3.35
N GLU A 8 -5.62 28.25 -4.59
CA GLU A 8 -7.05 28.24 -4.92
C GLU A 8 -7.67 26.87 -4.68
N LEU A 9 -7.06 25.82 -5.22
CA LEU A 9 -7.60 24.47 -5.19
C LEU A 9 -6.52 23.43 -4.83
N LEU A 10 -6.84 22.58 -3.87
CA LEU A 10 -6.12 21.34 -3.58
C LEU A 10 -6.98 20.14 -3.98
N ILE A 11 -6.43 19.24 -4.76
CA ILE A 11 -7.04 17.94 -5.04
C ILE A 11 -6.21 16.87 -4.30
N VAL A 12 -6.82 16.19 -3.35
CA VAL A 12 -6.22 15.10 -2.59
C VAL A 12 -6.78 13.79 -3.11
N THR A 13 -5.91 12.88 -3.49
CA THR A 13 -6.29 11.55 -3.98
C THR A 13 -5.71 10.48 -3.08
N ASP A 14 -6.44 9.37 -2.92
CA ASP A 14 -5.95 8.15 -2.26
C ASP A 14 -5.51 8.37 -0.80
N THR A 15 -6.30 9.14 -0.05
CA THR A 15 -5.93 9.52 1.32
C THR A 15 -7.16 9.64 2.22
N PRO A 16 -7.33 8.74 3.22
CA PRO A 16 -8.52 8.73 4.08
C PRO A 16 -8.54 9.85 5.13
N ASP A 17 -7.38 10.35 5.59
CA ASP A 17 -7.28 11.38 6.61
C ASP A 17 -6.13 12.37 6.34
N LYS A 18 -6.22 13.56 6.96
CA LYS A 18 -5.27 14.68 6.78
C LYS A 18 -3.83 14.36 7.17
N ARG A 19 -3.63 13.48 8.16
CA ARG A 19 -2.30 13.16 8.71
C ARG A 19 -1.43 12.40 7.71
N ARG A 20 -2.08 11.80 6.70
CA ARG A 20 -1.41 11.04 5.62
C ARG A 20 -1.07 11.88 4.40
N ILE A 21 -1.39 13.19 4.41
CA ILE A 21 -1.04 14.11 3.34
C ILE A 21 0.40 14.59 3.54
N ASP A 22 1.29 14.22 2.64
CA ASP A 22 2.70 14.60 2.73
C ASP A 22 2.93 16.07 2.38
N GLY A 23 3.65 16.77 3.27
CA GLY A 23 4.28 18.06 2.99
C GLY A 23 3.35 19.26 2.81
N ILE A 24 2.01 19.09 2.95
CA ILE A 24 1.06 20.18 2.75
C ILE A 24 -0.14 20.06 3.70
N SER A 25 -0.66 21.21 4.16
CA SER A 25 -1.90 21.24 4.95
C SER A 25 -3.07 21.69 4.08
N PRO A 26 -4.21 20.97 4.10
CA PRO A 26 -5.42 21.39 3.38
C PRO A 26 -5.94 22.78 3.78
N SER A 27 -5.73 23.19 5.03
CA SER A 27 -6.17 24.50 5.54
C SER A 27 -5.56 25.71 4.85
N GLY A 28 -4.48 25.51 4.07
CA GLY A 28 -3.85 26.57 3.29
C GLY A 28 -4.52 26.83 1.94
N PHE A 29 -5.62 26.15 1.58
CA PHE A 29 -6.28 26.26 0.28
C PHE A 29 -7.72 26.78 0.43
N LYS A 30 -8.20 27.56 -0.55
CA LYS A 30 -9.57 28.04 -0.57
C LYS A 30 -10.59 26.94 -0.80
N SER A 31 -10.22 25.96 -1.61
CA SER A 31 -11.06 24.80 -1.92
C SER A 31 -10.26 23.52 -1.87
N VAL A 32 -10.85 22.47 -1.34
CA VAL A 32 -10.26 21.13 -1.26
C VAL A 32 -11.24 20.12 -1.84
N ILE A 33 -10.77 19.31 -2.79
CA ILE A 33 -11.49 18.15 -3.31
C ILE A 33 -10.76 16.90 -2.82
N LYS A 34 -11.52 15.94 -2.29
CA LYS A 34 -11.02 14.62 -1.91
C LYS A 34 -11.58 13.56 -2.85
N ILE A 35 -10.72 12.69 -3.40
CA ILE A 35 -11.10 11.51 -4.19
C ILE A 35 -10.40 10.31 -3.56
N ASP A 36 -11.16 9.39 -2.96
CA ASP A 36 -10.58 8.34 -2.13
C ASP A 36 -11.41 7.04 -2.19
N HIS A 37 -10.73 5.91 -2.22
CA HIS A 37 -11.36 4.59 -2.22
C HIS A 37 -11.20 3.84 -0.89
N HIS A 38 -10.58 4.45 0.11
CA HIS A 38 -10.50 3.86 1.44
C HIS A 38 -11.84 3.99 2.18
N PRO A 39 -12.10 3.14 3.18
CA PRO A 39 -13.19 3.35 4.12
C PRO A 39 -13.12 4.76 4.72
N PHE A 40 -14.29 5.39 4.88
CA PHE A 40 -14.37 6.75 5.37
C PHE A 40 -13.77 6.89 6.79
N VAL A 41 -12.82 7.80 6.95
CA VAL A 41 -12.19 8.10 8.25
C VAL A 41 -12.52 9.53 8.70
N GLU A 42 -12.25 10.52 7.84
CA GLU A 42 -12.37 11.94 8.20
C GLU A 42 -12.84 12.77 7.01
N LYS A 43 -13.76 13.70 7.29
CA LYS A 43 -14.15 14.73 6.31
C LYS A 43 -13.22 15.92 6.37
N PHE A 44 -12.61 16.28 5.23
CA PHE A 44 -11.77 17.49 5.12
C PHE A 44 -11.88 18.20 3.76
N GLY A 45 -12.53 17.61 2.79
CA GLY A 45 -12.81 18.20 1.49
C GLY A 45 -14.11 19.03 1.51
N MET A 46 -14.13 20.13 0.75
CA MET A 46 -15.37 20.83 0.42
C MET A 46 -16.27 19.95 -0.46
N LEU A 47 -15.66 19.24 -1.38
CA LEU A 47 -16.27 18.19 -2.18
C LEU A 47 -15.49 16.89 -1.98
N GLU A 48 -16.20 15.80 -1.69
CA GLU A 48 -15.60 14.49 -1.50
C GLU A 48 -16.30 13.45 -2.37
N LEU A 49 -15.51 12.72 -3.15
CA LEU A 49 -15.90 11.54 -3.89
C LEU A 49 -15.22 10.35 -3.21
N ILE A 50 -16.00 9.57 -2.46
CA ILE A 50 -15.53 8.41 -1.71
C ILE A 50 -16.31 7.19 -2.17
N ASP A 51 -15.59 6.14 -2.59
CA ASP A 51 -16.16 4.87 -3.00
C ASP A 51 -15.24 3.73 -2.56
N ASP A 52 -15.53 3.15 -1.41
CA ASP A 52 -14.77 2.04 -0.81
C ASP A 52 -14.98 0.69 -1.52
N THR A 53 -15.84 0.66 -2.54
CA THR A 53 -16.01 -0.47 -3.44
C THR A 53 -15.15 -0.36 -4.70
N ALA A 54 -14.56 0.80 -4.96
CA ALA A 54 -13.65 0.99 -6.08
C ALA A 54 -12.30 0.31 -5.82
N SER A 55 -11.72 -0.27 -6.85
CA SER A 55 -10.43 -0.99 -6.72
C SER A 55 -9.23 -0.07 -6.50
N SER A 56 -9.37 1.22 -6.78
CA SER A 56 -8.32 2.23 -6.61
C SER A 56 -8.88 3.65 -6.81
N ALA A 57 -8.21 4.64 -6.26
CA ALA A 57 -8.49 6.04 -6.60
C ALA A 57 -8.29 6.31 -8.11
N SER A 58 -7.36 5.62 -8.75
CA SER A 58 -7.16 5.69 -10.21
C SER A 58 -8.35 5.18 -10.99
N GLN A 59 -9.03 4.11 -10.55
CA GLN A 59 -10.30 3.66 -11.17
C GLN A 59 -11.36 4.76 -11.09
N MET A 60 -11.51 5.40 -9.93
CA MET A 60 -12.49 6.48 -9.74
C MET A 60 -12.20 7.67 -10.67
N ILE A 61 -10.93 8.02 -10.87
CA ILE A 61 -10.52 9.08 -11.81
C ILE A 61 -10.81 8.68 -13.26
N ILE A 62 -10.58 7.43 -13.66
CA ILE A 62 -10.94 6.93 -15.00
C ILE A 62 -12.45 7.08 -15.22
N GLU A 63 -13.26 6.64 -14.26
CA GLU A 63 -14.70 6.78 -14.33
C GLU A 63 -15.15 8.24 -14.41
N LEU A 64 -14.55 9.12 -13.60
CA LEU A 64 -14.80 10.55 -13.64
C LEU A 64 -14.50 11.14 -15.02
N ILE A 65 -13.38 10.79 -15.64
CA ILE A 65 -12.99 11.26 -16.97
C ILE A 65 -14.03 10.81 -18.00
N PHE A 66 -14.45 9.56 -17.98
CA PHE A 66 -15.42 9.05 -18.96
C PHE A 66 -16.83 9.59 -18.80
N ASN A 67 -17.19 10.11 -17.63
CA ASN A 67 -18.50 10.68 -17.34
C ASN A 67 -18.52 12.22 -17.33
N THR A 68 -17.42 12.87 -17.66
CA THR A 68 -17.31 14.33 -17.66
C THR A 68 -16.66 14.84 -18.94
N LYS A 69 -16.40 16.16 -18.99
CA LYS A 69 -15.68 16.82 -20.10
C LYS A 69 -14.16 16.87 -19.88
N LEU A 70 -13.62 16.15 -18.92
CA LEU A 70 -12.18 16.07 -18.69
C LEU A 70 -11.50 15.41 -19.88
N LYS A 71 -10.34 15.96 -20.26
CA LYS A 71 -9.59 15.47 -21.42
C LYS A 71 -8.71 14.30 -21.01
N LEU A 72 -8.79 13.23 -21.78
CA LEU A 72 -7.91 12.06 -21.66
C LEU A 72 -6.85 12.13 -22.78
N ASN A 73 -5.60 11.87 -22.42
CA ASN A 73 -4.52 11.66 -23.37
C ASN A 73 -3.70 10.42 -22.96
N LYS A 74 -2.80 9.99 -23.83
CA LYS A 74 -2.00 8.78 -23.61
C LYS A 74 -1.19 8.81 -22.31
N SER A 75 -0.54 9.94 -22.00
CA SER A 75 0.28 10.07 -20.79
C SER A 75 -0.56 10.01 -19.49
N ILE A 76 -1.76 10.58 -19.50
CA ILE A 76 -2.70 10.44 -18.38
C ILE A 76 -3.15 9.00 -18.25
N ALA A 77 -3.53 8.35 -19.36
CA ALA A 77 -3.98 6.98 -19.37
C ALA A 77 -2.92 6.00 -18.85
N GLU A 78 -1.65 6.19 -19.24
CA GLU A 78 -0.52 5.38 -18.73
C GLU A 78 -0.39 5.47 -17.21
N LYS A 79 -0.49 6.67 -16.63
CA LYS A 79 -0.41 6.86 -15.18
C LYS A 79 -1.60 6.25 -14.44
N LEU A 80 -2.80 6.44 -14.96
CA LEU A 80 -4.02 5.84 -14.37
C LEU A 80 -4.00 4.32 -14.45
N TYR A 81 -3.54 3.76 -15.58
CA TYR A 81 -3.36 2.32 -15.72
C TYR A 81 -2.37 1.77 -14.66
N ILE A 82 -1.20 2.43 -14.50
CA ILE A 82 -0.21 2.06 -13.49
C ILE A 82 -0.82 2.10 -12.09
N GLY A 83 -1.59 3.15 -11.78
CA GLY A 83 -2.25 3.27 -10.47
C GLY A 83 -3.23 2.11 -10.20
N VAL A 84 -4.07 1.76 -11.17
CA VAL A 84 -4.98 0.59 -11.01
C VAL A 84 -4.19 -0.70 -10.83
N VAL A 85 -3.16 -0.94 -11.65
CA VAL A 85 -2.33 -2.16 -11.58
C VAL A 85 -1.59 -2.27 -10.24
N SER A 86 -1.07 -1.15 -9.73
CA SER A 86 -0.32 -1.13 -8.47
C SER A 86 -1.24 -1.43 -7.27
N ASP A 87 -2.39 -0.79 -7.23
CA ASP A 87 -3.29 -0.87 -6.09
C ASP A 87 -4.08 -2.19 -6.04
N THR A 88 -4.35 -2.79 -7.19
CA THR A 88 -4.98 -4.10 -7.29
C THR A 88 -4.00 -5.28 -7.25
N GLU A 89 -2.70 -5.02 -7.06
CA GLU A 89 -1.66 -6.04 -7.24
C GLU A 89 -1.84 -6.84 -8.55
N ARG A 90 -1.95 -6.14 -9.67
CA ARG A 90 -2.16 -6.75 -11.00
C ARG A 90 -3.51 -7.46 -11.13
N PHE A 91 -4.56 -6.88 -10.56
CA PHE A 91 -5.92 -7.43 -10.56
C PHE A 91 -6.09 -8.71 -9.73
N LEU A 92 -5.19 -8.95 -8.75
CA LEU A 92 -5.22 -10.14 -7.89
C LEU A 92 -6.00 -9.92 -6.58
N HIS A 93 -6.24 -8.66 -6.18
CA HIS A 93 -7.04 -8.37 -4.99
C HIS A 93 -8.53 -8.61 -5.23
N ASP A 94 -9.25 -9.06 -4.21
CA ASP A 94 -10.66 -9.45 -4.23
C ASP A 94 -11.64 -8.29 -4.50
N TYR A 95 -11.21 -7.06 -4.25
CA TYR A 95 -11.97 -5.85 -4.63
C TYR A 95 -11.79 -5.44 -6.11
N THR A 96 -11.07 -6.23 -6.91
CA THR A 96 -11.06 -6.10 -8.37
C THR A 96 -12.36 -6.65 -8.94
N THR A 97 -13.13 -5.80 -9.61
CA THR A 97 -14.45 -6.16 -10.13
C THR A 97 -14.51 -6.14 -11.66
N THR A 98 -15.63 -6.61 -12.22
CA THR A 98 -15.89 -6.47 -13.68
C THR A 98 -15.86 -5.01 -14.10
N LYS A 99 -16.34 -4.07 -13.27
CA LYS A 99 -16.27 -2.62 -13.52
C LYS A 99 -14.81 -2.15 -13.69
N THR A 100 -13.88 -2.69 -12.89
CA THR A 100 -12.44 -2.39 -13.02
C THR A 100 -11.94 -2.78 -14.39
N PHE A 101 -12.22 -4.01 -14.84
CA PHE A 101 -11.82 -4.50 -16.16
C PHE A 101 -12.46 -3.73 -17.32
N ASP A 102 -13.75 -3.38 -17.22
CA ASP A 102 -14.46 -2.62 -18.24
C ASP A 102 -13.84 -1.21 -18.41
N LEU A 103 -13.57 -0.52 -17.31
CA LEU A 103 -12.94 0.80 -17.33
C LEU A 103 -11.52 0.75 -17.87
N VAL A 104 -10.72 -0.23 -17.48
CA VAL A 104 -9.35 -0.44 -17.98
C VAL A 104 -9.37 -0.81 -19.46
N SER A 105 -10.26 -1.70 -19.89
CA SER A 105 -10.42 -2.08 -21.30
C SER A 105 -10.77 -0.86 -22.15
N LYS A 106 -11.73 -0.05 -21.71
CA LYS A 106 -12.12 1.20 -22.37
C LYS A 106 -10.95 2.19 -22.43
N LEU A 107 -10.21 2.36 -21.33
CA LEU A 107 -9.03 3.22 -21.25
C LEU A 107 -7.99 2.84 -22.32
N ILE A 108 -7.63 1.55 -22.40
CA ILE A 108 -6.68 1.03 -23.37
C ILE A 108 -7.18 1.25 -24.80
N LYS A 109 -8.46 0.92 -25.05
CA LYS A 109 -9.07 1.05 -26.39
C LYS A 109 -9.07 2.49 -26.90
N GLU A 110 -9.44 3.45 -26.05
CA GLU A 110 -9.55 4.85 -26.46
C GLU A 110 -8.20 5.57 -26.63
N THR A 111 -7.17 5.13 -25.89
CA THR A 111 -5.87 5.82 -25.87
C THR A 111 -4.74 5.05 -26.54
N ASN A 112 -4.96 3.79 -26.88
CA ASN A 112 -3.98 2.90 -27.49
C ASN A 112 -2.61 2.92 -26.76
N ILE A 113 -2.64 2.87 -25.41
CA ILE A 113 -1.43 2.72 -24.58
C ILE A 113 -0.81 1.34 -24.81
N ASP A 114 0.52 1.28 -24.78
CA ASP A 114 1.26 0.02 -24.75
C ASP A 114 1.39 -0.43 -23.28
N PHE A 115 0.31 -0.97 -22.75
CA PHE A 115 0.21 -1.34 -21.34
C PHE A 115 1.24 -2.39 -20.92
N THR A 116 1.71 -3.26 -21.86
CA THR A 116 2.71 -4.27 -21.54
C THR A 116 4.05 -3.67 -21.15
N LYS A 117 4.43 -2.56 -21.76
CA LYS A 117 5.67 -1.84 -21.42
C LYS A 117 5.60 -1.14 -20.07
N LEU A 118 4.40 -0.85 -19.56
CA LEU A 118 4.21 -0.17 -18.28
C LEU A 118 4.52 -1.06 -17.09
N TYR A 119 4.56 -2.39 -17.27
CA TYR A 119 4.93 -3.31 -16.19
C TYR A 119 6.42 -3.27 -15.85
N LEU A 120 7.31 -3.05 -16.82
CA LEU A 120 8.75 -3.05 -16.59
C LEU A 120 9.18 -2.07 -15.47
N PRO A 121 8.81 -0.77 -15.50
CA PRO A 121 9.17 0.16 -14.44
C PRO A 121 8.64 -0.23 -13.06
N LEU A 122 7.51 -0.93 -12.99
CA LEU A 122 6.90 -1.37 -11.74
C LEU A 122 7.66 -2.54 -11.08
N TYR A 123 8.25 -3.41 -11.90
CA TYR A 123 8.79 -4.69 -11.42
C TYR A 123 10.30 -4.83 -11.54
N LEU A 124 10.98 -3.95 -12.30
CA LEU A 124 12.43 -3.94 -12.34
C LEU A 124 12.99 -3.51 -10.99
N ARG A 125 13.81 -4.37 -10.41
CA ARG A 125 14.49 -4.12 -9.13
C ARG A 125 15.99 -4.36 -9.29
N PRO A 126 16.82 -3.59 -8.58
CA PRO A 126 18.27 -3.84 -8.53
C PRO A 126 18.58 -5.25 -8.00
N LEU A 127 19.64 -5.87 -8.52
CA LEU A 127 20.07 -7.20 -8.07
C LEU A 127 20.29 -7.31 -6.55
N ARG A 128 20.70 -6.20 -5.90
CA ARG A 128 20.84 -6.17 -4.44
C ARG A 128 19.52 -6.47 -3.70
N GLU A 129 18.37 -6.01 -4.24
CA GLU A 129 17.05 -6.29 -3.65
C GLU A 129 16.65 -7.76 -3.83
N TYR A 130 16.99 -8.39 -4.95
CA TYR A 130 16.78 -9.83 -5.12
C TYR A 130 17.69 -10.67 -4.20
N ARG A 131 18.93 -10.23 -3.98
CA ARG A 131 19.82 -10.86 -2.98
C ARG A 131 19.29 -10.70 -1.57
N TYR A 132 18.71 -9.53 -1.27
CA TYR A 132 18.06 -9.28 0.01
C TYR A 132 16.78 -10.10 0.16
N LEU A 133 15.99 -10.28 -0.90
CA LEU A 133 14.86 -11.19 -0.90
C LEU A 133 15.27 -12.64 -0.58
N GLY A 134 16.40 -13.11 -1.16
CA GLY A 134 16.96 -14.42 -0.80
C GLY A 134 17.26 -14.53 0.69
N TYR A 135 17.87 -13.49 1.28
CA TYR A 135 18.09 -13.43 2.72
C TYR A 135 16.79 -13.47 3.53
N LEU A 136 15.75 -12.73 3.09
CA LEU A 136 14.46 -12.73 3.77
C LEU A 136 13.82 -14.12 3.76
N LEU A 137 13.90 -14.84 2.63
CA LEU A 137 13.36 -16.20 2.49
C LEU A 137 14.13 -17.21 3.35
N ASP A 138 15.47 -17.15 3.35
CA ASP A 138 16.32 -18.06 4.13
C ASP A 138 16.17 -17.89 5.65
N ASN A 139 15.76 -16.69 6.09
CA ASN A 139 15.64 -16.36 7.52
C ASN A 139 14.18 -16.14 7.96
N LEU A 140 13.22 -16.45 7.10
CA LEU A 140 11.81 -16.38 7.46
C LEU A 140 11.49 -17.46 8.50
N VAL A 141 10.99 -17.04 9.65
CA VAL A 141 10.46 -17.96 10.67
C VAL A 141 8.96 -18.15 10.39
N VAL A 142 8.51 -19.39 10.31
CA VAL A 142 7.08 -19.73 10.17
C VAL A 142 6.65 -20.53 11.38
N THR A 143 5.61 -20.06 12.08
CA THR A 143 5.03 -20.75 13.24
C THR A 143 4.10 -21.89 12.79
N PRO A 144 3.82 -22.85 13.67
CA PRO A 144 2.84 -23.90 13.39
C PRO A 144 1.43 -23.38 13.06
N ASN A 145 1.08 -22.15 13.49
CA ASN A 145 -0.23 -21.53 13.24
C ASN A 145 -0.31 -20.80 11.90
N GLY A 146 0.84 -20.63 11.20
CA GLY A 146 0.92 -19.98 9.89
C GLY A 146 1.31 -18.49 9.95
N LEU A 147 1.90 -18.00 11.04
CA LEU A 147 2.54 -16.69 11.08
C LEU A 147 3.96 -16.80 10.54
N GLY A 148 4.23 -16.13 9.40
CA GLY A 148 5.59 -15.89 8.89
C GLY A 148 6.14 -14.57 9.41
N TYR A 149 7.37 -14.52 9.93
CA TYR A 149 7.97 -13.25 10.33
C TYR A 149 9.48 -13.24 10.18
N ILE A 150 10.02 -12.03 9.98
CA ILE A 150 11.46 -11.79 9.98
C ILE A 150 11.78 -10.45 10.64
N LYS A 151 12.80 -10.46 11.50
CA LYS A 151 13.40 -9.27 12.14
C LYS A 151 14.71 -8.95 11.45
N VAL A 152 14.85 -7.70 11.02
CA VAL A 152 16.02 -7.23 10.28
C VAL A 152 16.72 -6.12 11.08
N ASP A 153 17.96 -6.36 11.40
CA ASP A 153 18.83 -5.41 12.10
C ASP A 153 19.53 -4.44 11.14
N VAL A 154 20.19 -3.44 11.72
CA VAL A 154 20.92 -2.39 10.97
C VAL A 154 22.08 -2.95 10.16
N ASP A 155 22.77 -3.96 10.67
CA ASP A 155 23.95 -4.52 10.01
C ASP A 155 23.55 -5.31 8.75
N THR A 156 22.44 -6.00 8.81
CA THR A 156 21.81 -6.64 7.65
C THR A 156 21.40 -5.61 6.59
N LEU A 157 20.74 -4.52 6.98
CA LEU A 157 20.39 -3.45 6.04
C LEU A 157 21.62 -2.87 5.34
N LYS A 158 22.69 -2.61 6.10
CA LYS A 158 23.98 -2.14 5.54
C LYS A 158 24.61 -3.17 4.60
N LYS A 159 24.64 -4.45 5.00
CA LYS A 159 25.21 -5.55 4.21
C LYS A 159 24.60 -5.64 2.81
N TYR A 160 23.28 -5.49 2.70
CA TYR A 160 22.60 -5.56 1.41
C TYR A 160 22.44 -4.19 0.73
N ASN A 161 22.90 -3.10 1.36
CA ASN A 161 22.73 -1.73 0.88
C ASN A 161 21.24 -1.41 0.56
N VAL A 162 20.39 -1.63 1.57
CA VAL A 162 18.95 -1.41 1.55
C VAL A 162 18.52 -0.59 2.77
N ASP A 163 17.31 -0.07 2.77
CA ASP A 163 16.74 0.72 3.86
C ASP A 163 15.65 -0.04 4.66
N SER A 164 15.14 0.59 5.71
CA SER A 164 14.09 0.01 6.57
C SER A 164 12.76 -0.28 5.84
N SER A 165 12.54 0.32 4.68
CA SER A 165 11.33 0.09 3.86
C SER A 165 11.47 -1.10 2.93
N SER A 166 12.71 -1.51 2.63
CA SER A 166 12.99 -2.49 1.58
C SER A 166 12.37 -3.86 1.85
N ALA A 167 12.32 -4.32 3.11
CA ALA A 167 11.65 -5.57 3.46
C ALA A 167 10.13 -5.49 3.20
N GLY A 168 9.49 -4.37 3.58
CA GLY A 168 8.07 -4.14 3.30
C GLY A 168 7.75 -4.07 1.81
N ASN A 169 8.66 -3.52 1.00
CA ASN A 169 8.50 -3.47 -0.46
C ASN A 169 8.60 -4.86 -1.13
N LEU A 170 9.20 -5.83 -0.43
CA LEU A 170 9.37 -7.21 -0.90
C LEU A 170 8.37 -8.19 -0.24
N ILE A 171 7.54 -7.73 0.70
CA ILE A 171 6.68 -8.59 1.51
C ILE A 171 5.71 -9.44 0.67
N ASN A 172 5.26 -8.94 -0.47
CA ASN A 172 4.34 -9.67 -1.35
C ASN A 172 4.95 -10.96 -1.93
N TYR A 173 6.28 -11.08 -2.00
CA TYR A 173 6.92 -12.35 -2.35
C TYR A 173 6.79 -13.40 -1.24
N LEU A 174 6.58 -12.98 0.00
CA LEU A 174 6.44 -13.85 1.17
C LEU A 174 4.98 -14.25 1.43
N THR A 175 4.01 -13.51 0.91
CA THR A 175 2.57 -13.84 1.06
C THR A 175 2.14 -15.08 0.28
N ASN A 176 2.92 -15.46 -0.73
CA ASN A 176 2.62 -16.60 -1.61
C ASN A 176 3.21 -17.93 -1.12
N ILE A 177 3.76 -17.98 0.10
CA ILE A 177 4.25 -19.20 0.73
C ILE A 177 3.05 -19.96 1.29
N ASP A 178 2.89 -21.22 0.95
CA ASP A 178 1.69 -22.02 1.24
C ASP A 178 1.39 -22.12 2.75
N GLU A 179 2.42 -22.28 3.56
CA GLU A 179 2.33 -22.38 5.02
C GLU A 179 2.02 -21.05 5.73
N VAL A 180 2.04 -19.91 5.01
CA VAL A 180 1.91 -18.58 5.61
C VAL A 180 0.51 -18.01 5.42
N LYS A 181 -0.23 -17.78 6.50
CA LYS A 181 -1.51 -17.07 6.56
C LYS A 181 -1.34 -15.57 6.73
N VAL A 182 -0.41 -15.18 7.60
CA VAL A 182 0.00 -13.78 7.86
C VAL A 182 1.51 -13.69 7.78
N VAL A 183 2.04 -12.65 7.15
CA VAL A 183 3.48 -12.38 7.13
C VAL A 183 3.80 -10.99 7.66
N VAL A 184 4.90 -10.90 8.42
CA VAL A 184 5.41 -9.67 9.01
C VAL A 184 6.88 -9.49 8.69
N THR A 185 7.25 -8.35 8.14
CA THR A 185 8.64 -7.93 8.06
C THR A 185 8.87 -6.77 9.02
N CYS A 186 9.89 -6.89 9.89
CA CYS A 186 10.22 -5.90 10.92
C CYS A 186 11.66 -5.43 10.73
N SER A 187 11.86 -4.17 10.38
CA SER A 187 13.18 -3.57 10.15
C SER A 187 13.43 -2.39 11.08
N ILE A 188 14.63 -2.30 11.68
CA ILE A 188 15.00 -1.12 12.48
C ILE A 188 14.99 0.13 11.59
N ASP A 189 14.30 1.16 12.06
CA ASP A 189 14.24 2.48 11.42
C ASP A 189 14.92 3.52 12.33
N LEU A 190 16.22 3.70 12.12
CA LEU A 190 17.03 4.66 12.90
C LEU A 190 16.57 6.11 12.72
N GLY A 191 15.96 6.44 11.58
CA GLY A 191 15.50 7.81 11.32
C GLY A 191 14.29 8.21 12.16
N ASN A 192 13.47 7.23 12.57
CA ASN A 192 12.26 7.44 13.34
C ASN A 192 12.32 6.80 14.74
N ASP A 193 13.46 6.29 15.16
CA ASP A 193 13.68 5.63 16.45
C ASP A 193 12.59 4.58 16.78
N CYS A 194 12.32 3.70 15.82
CA CYS A 194 11.30 2.65 15.93
C CYS A 194 11.66 1.42 15.09
N VAL A 195 10.84 0.40 15.17
CA VAL A 195 10.87 -0.73 14.23
C VAL A 195 9.75 -0.53 13.22
N LYS A 196 10.09 -0.46 11.94
CA LYS A 196 9.12 -0.39 10.85
C LYS A 196 8.65 -1.79 10.50
N CYS A 197 7.37 -2.06 10.74
CA CYS A 197 6.74 -3.33 10.42
C CYS A 197 5.78 -3.17 9.25
N SER A 198 5.84 -4.11 8.30
CA SER A 198 4.82 -4.29 7.26
C SER A 198 4.14 -5.63 7.49
N ILE A 199 2.82 -5.66 7.39
CA ILE A 199 1.99 -6.82 7.70
C ILE A 199 1.09 -7.10 6.50
N ARG A 200 1.04 -8.36 6.07
CA ARG A 200 0.11 -8.82 5.03
C ARG A 200 -0.59 -10.08 5.50
N SER A 201 -1.84 -10.22 5.13
CA SER A 201 -2.67 -11.38 5.43
C SER A 201 -3.43 -11.84 4.20
N ARG A 202 -3.68 -13.14 4.09
CA ARG A 202 -4.55 -13.67 3.03
C ARG A 202 -6.03 -13.48 3.35
N LYS A 203 -6.44 -13.67 4.60
CA LYS A 203 -7.86 -13.64 5.02
C LYS A 203 -8.09 -13.03 6.41
N ILE A 204 -7.05 -13.00 7.25
CA ILE A 204 -7.16 -12.59 8.66
C ILE A 204 -7.12 -11.07 8.76
N VAL A 205 -8.08 -10.47 9.45
CA VAL A 205 -8.10 -9.03 9.72
C VAL A 205 -6.96 -8.66 10.66
N ILE A 206 -6.04 -7.80 10.21
CA ILE A 206 -4.79 -7.46 10.92
C ILE A 206 -4.67 -5.99 11.30
N ASN A 207 -5.49 -5.11 10.74
CA ASN A 207 -5.40 -3.67 10.96
C ASN A 207 -5.73 -3.27 12.41
N GLU A 208 -6.59 -4.00 13.09
CA GLU A 208 -6.89 -3.78 14.51
C GLU A 208 -5.65 -4.04 15.36
N ILE A 209 -4.99 -5.19 15.16
CA ILE A 209 -3.74 -5.51 15.86
C ILE A 209 -2.66 -4.47 15.54
N ALA A 210 -2.49 -4.10 14.27
CA ALA A 210 -1.53 -3.08 13.88
C ALA A 210 -1.76 -1.74 14.61
N SER A 211 -3.02 -1.37 14.89
CA SER A 211 -3.38 -0.13 15.58
C SER A 211 -2.88 -0.07 17.02
N HIS A 212 -2.72 -1.20 17.71
CA HIS A 212 -2.15 -1.28 19.06
C HIS A 212 -0.66 -0.89 19.09
N TYR A 213 0.02 -0.95 17.94
CA TYR A 213 1.47 -0.72 17.80
C TYR A 213 1.79 0.48 16.90
N ASN A 214 1.08 1.61 17.09
CA ASN A 214 1.23 2.85 16.32
C ASN A 214 1.10 2.63 14.79
N GLY A 215 0.16 1.78 14.41
CA GLY A 215 -0.04 1.36 13.03
C GLY A 215 -1.46 1.52 12.53
N GLY A 216 -1.76 0.85 11.43
CA GLY A 216 -3.05 0.80 10.77
C GLY A 216 -2.90 0.48 9.29
N GLY A 217 -4.00 0.56 8.57
CA GLY A 217 -4.08 0.25 7.15
C GLY A 217 -5.38 -0.47 6.79
N HIS A 218 -5.36 -1.20 5.68
CA HIS A 218 -6.47 -2.05 5.26
C HIS A 218 -6.57 -3.32 6.11
N ALA A 219 -7.73 -3.96 6.08
CA ALA A 219 -7.97 -5.19 6.83
C ALA A 219 -6.90 -6.28 6.61
N LEU A 220 -6.40 -6.43 5.39
CA LEU A 220 -5.43 -7.45 5.00
C LEU A 220 -4.02 -6.91 4.70
N ALA A 221 -3.82 -5.58 4.73
CA ALA A 221 -2.56 -4.93 4.41
C ALA A 221 -2.31 -3.73 5.32
N SER A 222 -1.50 -3.90 6.34
CA SER A 222 -1.26 -2.90 7.38
C SER A 222 0.23 -2.67 7.62
N GLY A 223 0.54 -1.59 8.31
CA GLY A 223 1.86 -1.30 8.84
C GLY A 223 1.79 -0.98 10.32
N ALA A 224 2.89 -1.17 11.04
CA ALA A 224 3.01 -0.82 12.46
C ALA A 224 4.38 -0.21 12.74
N ARG A 225 4.49 0.53 13.86
CA ARG A 225 5.74 1.16 14.31
C ARG A 225 5.96 0.91 15.81
N PRO A 226 6.21 -0.33 16.23
CA PRO A 226 6.63 -0.65 17.57
C PRO A 226 7.92 0.11 17.92
N LYS A 227 8.13 0.45 19.19
CA LYS A 227 9.32 1.18 19.63
C LYS A 227 10.60 0.35 19.57
N ASN A 228 10.48 -0.95 19.79
CA ASN A 228 11.61 -1.87 19.86
C ASN A 228 11.17 -3.31 19.56
N PHE A 229 12.13 -4.23 19.49
CA PHE A 229 11.83 -5.63 19.22
C PHE A 229 11.03 -6.35 20.33
N SER A 230 11.01 -5.86 21.56
CA SER A 230 10.15 -6.42 22.61
C SER A 230 8.66 -6.14 22.31
N GLU A 231 8.34 -4.92 21.87
CA GLU A 231 6.97 -4.62 21.39
C GLU A 231 6.62 -5.39 20.10
N VAL A 232 7.62 -5.64 19.22
CA VAL A 232 7.42 -6.51 18.05
C VAL A 232 7.06 -7.91 18.50
N ASP A 233 7.72 -8.48 19.52
CA ASP A 233 7.40 -9.82 20.01
C ASP A 233 5.97 -9.93 20.53
N ASN A 234 5.47 -8.91 21.24
CA ASN A 234 4.08 -8.86 21.68
C ASN A 234 3.11 -8.81 20.47
N MET A 235 3.41 -7.99 19.45
CA MET A 235 2.61 -7.92 18.23
C MET A 235 2.59 -9.25 17.47
N LEU A 236 3.74 -9.92 17.37
CA LEU A 236 3.85 -11.22 16.72
C LEU A 236 3.03 -12.28 17.47
N GLN A 237 2.99 -12.24 18.80
CA GLN A 237 2.15 -13.15 19.60
C GLN A 237 0.66 -12.92 19.31
N GLU A 238 0.17 -11.67 19.29
CA GLU A 238 -1.23 -11.37 18.96
C GLU A 238 -1.60 -11.84 17.54
N LEU A 239 -0.69 -11.64 16.57
CA LEU A 239 -0.89 -12.13 15.21
C LEU A 239 -0.89 -13.65 15.09
N ASP A 240 -0.02 -14.33 15.83
CA ASP A 240 0.03 -15.80 15.85
C ASP A 240 -1.24 -16.41 16.49
N GLU A 241 -1.74 -15.78 17.56
CA GLU A 241 -3.03 -16.14 18.15
C GLU A 241 -4.20 -15.94 17.16
N ALA A 242 -4.15 -14.88 16.35
CA ALA A 242 -5.13 -14.65 15.29
C ALA A 242 -5.05 -15.74 14.21
N CYS A 243 -3.84 -16.16 13.82
CA CYS A 243 -3.61 -17.27 12.89
C CYS A 243 -4.17 -18.59 13.44
N MET A 244 -3.99 -18.86 14.75
CA MET A 244 -4.50 -20.07 15.41
C MET A 244 -6.04 -20.11 15.44
N LYS A 245 -6.69 -18.96 15.63
CA LYS A 245 -8.16 -18.83 15.68
C LYS A 245 -8.82 -18.90 14.31
N SER A 246 -8.07 -18.67 13.23
CA SER A 246 -8.62 -18.76 11.88
C SER A 246 -8.85 -20.21 11.49
N ILE A 247 -10.10 -20.56 11.25
CA ILE A 247 -10.48 -21.83 10.62
C ILE A 247 -10.18 -21.68 9.12
N ASP A 248 -9.49 -22.65 8.52
CA ASP A 248 -9.12 -22.70 7.10
C ASP A 248 -10.32 -22.62 6.16
#